data_5c7976c87318e96662d5db5631d8e9d7
#
_entry.id   5c7976c87318e96662d5db5631d8e9d7
#
_cell.length_a   1.000
_cell.length_b   1.000
_cell.length_c   1.000
_cell.angle_alpha   90.00
_cell.angle_beta   90.00
_cell.angle_gamma   90.00
#
_symmetry.space_group_name_H-M   'P 1'
#
loop_
_entity.id
_entity.type
_entity.pdbx_description
1 polymer ?
#
loop_
_entity_poly.entity_id
_entity_poly.type
_entity_poly.pdbx_seq_one_letter_code
_entity_poly.pdbx_strand_id
1 'polypeptide(L)'
;MKPRLHLVGIFHTQHIAAYSHCAFTGKALRFPKMMQGQGYTVIEYSNAGSESSADEHVTMLDAAEFGVLFQRNETDFHGNDATVGSAAHQLFEQRLIPALRERLQPEDIICHPFGHAHQQLMAEFPNHQHVETGIGYPTLMPNSFRIFESYAWMHYHQGKEGRNGKNYEWVVPNYYDLDDWEPSYEPGQYLAFLGRITPLKGIDTIKAIADHSPWPIVLHGQGDPTPWAHPNIDYRGPISGTARSEFLRNARALLAPSVFTEPFCGMAAEAMLCGTPVVSVDYGAMTETIIEGVMGCRCHTLQDWIDGIHAVGDLDRPTIAAIARAKWSLETCGARYDKIFRQLNDLYRKGWYEVDQISYHQIESEEGPFAARLAEWIATELAPATVLDIGCGPGTYVRALRAAGVEATGIDTDDRVLGQQHLQQQSLFELQQQAKLVICLEVAEHIEPAKAQDVVSSVTQAVETDGLLIWSAAHPGQGGVGHINCQPKDYWAQLITAAGLQRDVKTEQQMLAHIGAGYHMGWFVQNAMVFRR
;
A
#
# COMPACT_ATOMS: atom_id res chain seq x y z
N MET A 1 -3.91 23.21 -8.87
CA MET A 1 -3.09 23.34 -7.63
C MET A 1 -2.79 21.92 -7.19
N LYS A 2 -1.61 21.63 -6.63
CA LYS A 2 -1.34 20.31 -6.07
C LYS A 2 -2.16 20.12 -4.79
N PRO A 3 -2.59 18.88 -4.46
CA PRO A 3 -3.24 18.60 -3.19
C PRO A 3 -2.26 18.86 -2.03
N ARG A 4 -2.79 19.15 -0.85
CA ARG A 4 -1.97 19.19 0.37
C ARG A 4 -1.74 17.76 0.86
N LEU A 5 -0.63 17.55 1.50
CA LEU A 5 -0.27 16.26 2.10
C LEU A 5 -0.41 16.35 3.62
N HIS A 6 -1.24 15.50 4.18
CA HIS A 6 -1.42 15.38 5.61
C HIS A 6 -0.56 14.21 6.11
N LEU A 7 0.61 14.50 6.65
CA LEU A 7 1.54 13.50 7.17
C LEU A 7 1.15 13.10 8.58
N VAL A 8 0.60 11.91 8.73
CA VAL A 8 0.24 11.35 10.03
C VAL A 8 1.49 10.84 10.73
N GLY A 9 1.90 11.52 11.78
CA GLY A 9 3.13 11.24 12.50
C GLY A 9 3.13 9.92 13.27
N ILE A 10 4.25 9.65 13.90
CA ILE A 10 4.49 8.44 14.67
C ILE A 10 4.26 8.74 16.16
N PHE A 11 3.22 8.14 16.74
CA PHE A 11 2.76 8.51 18.09
C PHE A 11 3.77 8.30 19.21
N HIS A 12 4.74 7.38 19.04
CA HIS A 12 5.70 7.01 20.10
C HIS A 12 7.05 7.71 19.99
N THR A 13 7.22 8.68 19.09
CA THR A 13 8.50 9.37 18.88
C THR A 13 8.29 10.83 18.45
N GLN A 14 9.35 11.61 18.49
CA GLN A 14 9.44 12.93 17.88
C GLN A 14 10.21 12.82 16.57
N HIS A 15 9.86 13.60 15.59
CA HIS A 15 10.56 13.63 14.30
C HIS A 15 11.76 14.57 14.39
N ILE A 16 12.86 14.07 15.00
CA ILE A 16 14.11 14.80 15.22
C ILE A 16 15.32 14.02 14.70
N ALA A 17 16.39 14.72 14.40
CA ALA A 17 17.63 14.11 13.90
C ALA A 17 18.22 13.08 14.87
N ALA A 18 18.14 13.33 16.18
CA ALA A 18 18.62 12.40 17.21
C ALA A 18 17.96 11.01 17.14
N TYR A 19 16.71 10.93 16.70
CA TYR A 19 15.95 9.68 16.55
C TYR A 19 15.95 9.12 15.10
N SER A 20 16.69 9.73 14.19
CA SER A 20 16.77 9.30 12.78
C SER A 20 17.39 7.92 12.55
N HIS A 21 18.00 7.32 13.59
CA HIS A 21 18.45 5.93 13.58
C HIS A 21 17.26 4.94 13.52
N CYS A 22 16.07 5.34 13.92
CA CYS A 22 14.82 4.66 13.60
C CYS A 22 14.41 4.98 12.15
N ALA A 23 14.32 3.97 11.30
CA ALA A 23 14.00 4.13 9.87
C ALA A 23 12.67 4.89 9.64
N PHE A 24 11.65 4.65 10.47
CA PHE A 24 10.35 5.33 10.36
C PHE A 24 10.47 6.80 10.73
N THR A 25 11.11 7.12 11.85
CA THR A 25 11.34 8.50 12.28
C THR A 25 12.17 9.27 11.25
N GLY A 26 13.24 8.65 10.74
CA GLY A 26 14.08 9.26 9.71
C GLY A 26 13.31 9.54 8.41
N LYS A 27 12.38 8.68 8.01
CA LYS A 27 11.50 8.93 6.85
C LYS A 27 10.53 10.08 7.12
N ALA A 28 9.81 10.04 8.23
CA ALA A 28 8.86 11.09 8.60
C ALA A 28 9.53 12.47 8.71
N LEU A 29 10.73 12.53 9.28
CA LEU A 29 11.53 13.76 9.38
C LEU A 29 11.88 14.35 8.00
N ARG A 30 12.26 13.51 7.03
CA ARG A 30 12.71 13.95 5.69
C ARG A 30 11.58 14.13 4.67
N PHE A 31 10.42 13.49 4.88
CA PHE A 31 9.30 13.53 3.95
C PHE A 31 8.83 14.94 3.61
N PRO A 32 8.63 15.85 4.58
CA PRO A 32 8.22 17.22 4.27
C PRO A 32 9.21 17.94 3.35
N LYS A 33 10.52 17.94 3.66
CA LYS A 33 11.57 18.54 2.82
C LYS A 33 11.54 17.98 1.39
N MET A 34 11.39 16.66 1.26
CA MET A 34 11.30 15.97 -0.02
C MET A 34 10.11 16.45 -0.85
N MET A 35 8.92 16.52 -0.25
CA MET A 35 7.70 16.85 -0.97
C MET A 35 7.53 18.35 -1.23
N GLN A 36 8.04 19.20 -0.35
CA GLN A 36 8.16 20.65 -0.58
C GLN A 36 9.05 20.93 -1.79
N GLY A 37 10.15 20.20 -1.95
CA GLY A 37 11.00 20.26 -3.15
C GLY A 37 10.25 19.93 -4.45
N GLN A 38 9.13 19.21 -4.36
CA GLN A 38 8.22 18.93 -5.46
C GLN A 38 7.04 19.92 -5.54
N GLY A 39 6.98 20.93 -4.67
CA GLY A 39 5.94 21.96 -4.66
C GLY A 39 4.63 21.56 -4.00
N TYR A 40 4.66 20.62 -3.05
CA TYR A 40 3.55 20.29 -2.18
C TYR A 40 3.59 21.11 -0.89
N THR A 41 2.42 21.39 -0.33
CA THR A 41 2.27 21.85 1.06
C THR A 41 2.09 20.64 1.95
N VAL A 42 2.86 20.56 3.03
CA VAL A 42 2.83 19.42 3.97
C VAL A 42 2.38 19.89 5.34
N ILE A 43 1.30 19.29 5.85
CA ILE A 43 0.79 19.47 7.21
C ILE A 43 1.15 18.23 8.00
N GLU A 44 1.91 18.38 9.07
CA GLU A 44 2.37 17.26 9.90
C GLU A 44 1.64 17.21 11.24
N TYR A 45 1.19 16.01 11.60
CA TYR A 45 0.56 15.71 12.87
C TYR A 45 1.55 14.91 13.72
N SER A 46 2.27 15.56 14.62
CA SER A 46 3.37 14.94 15.37
C SER A 46 3.41 15.41 16.82
N ASN A 47 4.27 14.79 17.62
CA ASN A 47 4.45 15.16 19.03
C ASN A 47 5.27 16.45 19.15
N ALA A 48 5.06 17.16 20.26
CA ALA A 48 5.81 18.38 20.59
C ALA A 48 7.33 18.15 20.54
N GLY A 49 8.06 19.11 20.00
CA GLY A 49 9.51 19.02 19.81
C GLY A 49 9.94 18.32 18.52
N SER A 50 9.01 17.95 17.62
CA SER A 50 9.36 17.55 16.25
C SER A 50 9.92 18.72 15.46
N GLU A 51 10.96 18.47 14.64
CA GLU A 51 11.78 19.47 13.93
C GLU A 51 11.74 19.30 12.41
N SER A 52 10.76 18.60 11.86
CA SER A 52 10.62 18.48 10.42
C SER A 52 10.38 19.84 9.75
N SER A 53 10.61 19.94 8.46
CA SER A 53 10.40 21.18 7.70
C SER A 53 8.95 21.39 7.23
N ALA A 54 7.97 20.70 7.81
CA ALA A 54 6.56 20.82 7.42
C ALA A 54 6.07 22.27 7.44
N ASP A 55 5.16 22.63 6.53
CA ASP A 55 4.60 23.98 6.43
C ASP A 55 3.70 24.33 7.64
N GLU A 56 3.08 23.28 8.21
CA GLU A 56 2.28 23.40 9.45
C GLU A 56 2.56 22.18 10.34
N HIS A 57 2.82 22.43 11.63
CA HIS A 57 2.91 21.41 12.67
C HIS A 57 1.67 21.44 13.55
N VAL A 58 0.99 20.30 13.65
CA VAL A 58 -0.15 20.10 14.55
C VAL A 58 0.27 19.18 15.67
N THR A 59 0.40 19.71 16.88
CA THR A 59 0.87 18.97 18.04
C THR A 59 -0.17 17.99 18.55
N MET A 60 0.18 16.70 18.60
CA MET A 60 -0.68 15.63 19.09
C MET A 60 -0.51 15.36 20.58
N LEU A 61 0.72 15.14 21.03
CA LEU A 61 1.06 15.03 22.45
C LEU A 61 1.99 16.19 22.83
N ASP A 62 1.68 16.91 23.90
CA ASP A 62 2.60 17.93 24.40
C ASP A 62 3.81 17.30 25.12
N ALA A 63 4.82 18.13 25.44
CA ALA A 63 6.07 17.63 26.04
C ALA A 63 5.86 16.99 27.44
N ALA A 64 4.91 17.50 28.22
CA ALA A 64 4.63 16.98 29.56
C ALA A 64 3.91 15.62 29.46
N GLU A 65 2.93 15.50 28.58
CA GLU A 65 2.22 14.27 28.30
C GLU A 65 3.14 13.19 27.74
N PHE A 66 4.00 13.57 26.78
CA PHE A 66 4.99 12.67 26.21
C PHE A 66 5.94 12.14 27.29
N GLY A 67 6.44 13.01 28.17
CA GLY A 67 7.29 12.62 29.30
C GLY A 67 6.61 11.66 30.28
N VAL A 68 5.32 11.88 30.59
CA VAL A 68 4.54 11.01 31.49
C VAL A 68 4.24 9.65 30.84
N LEU A 69 3.82 9.66 29.58
CA LEU A 69 3.38 8.43 28.87
C LEU A 69 4.54 7.50 28.57
N PHE A 70 5.71 8.05 28.23
CA PHE A 70 6.87 7.25 27.85
C PHE A 70 7.94 7.19 28.94
N GLN A 71 7.84 7.97 30.03
CA GLN A 71 8.80 8.03 31.14
C GLN A 71 10.24 8.25 30.66
N ARG A 72 10.42 9.11 29.64
CA ARG A 72 11.68 9.34 28.94
C ARG A 72 12.14 10.78 29.07
N ASN A 73 13.47 10.93 28.98
CA ASN A 73 14.09 12.19 28.58
C ASN A 73 14.14 12.23 27.04
N GLU A 74 14.26 13.41 26.44
CA GLU A 74 14.32 13.65 24.99
C GLU A 74 15.40 12.83 24.25
N THR A 75 16.39 12.30 24.98
CA THR A 75 17.51 11.50 24.44
C THR A 75 17.27 9.99 24.45
N ASP A 76 16.22 9.50 25.12
CA ASP A 76 15.98 8.06 25.29
C ASP A 76 14.96 7.55 24.27
N PHE A 77 15.44 6.98 23.16
CA PHE A 77 14.59 6.30 22.18
C PHE A 77 14.47 4.80 22.48
N HIS A 78 13.26 4.33 22.73
CA HIS A 78 12.96 2.91 22.87
C HIS A 78 11.96 2.46 21.80
N GLY A 79 12.41 1.72 20.79
CA GLY A 79 11.57 1.24 19.69
C GLY A 79 10.42 0.30 20.10
N ASN A 80 10.39 -0.15 21.36
CA ASN A 80 9.37 -1.07 21.89
C ASN A 80 8.07 -0.37 22.33
N ASP A 81 8.02 0.95 22.33
CA ASP A 81 6.84 1.71 22.79
C ASP A 81 5.79 1.94 21.70
N ALA A 82 5.99 1.33 20.54
CA ALA A 82 5.10 1.45 19.36
C ALA A 82 3.83 0.58 19.44
N THR A 83 3.32 0.32 20.66
CA THR A 83 2.15 -0.56 20.84
C THR A 83 0.87 0.17 20.43
N VAL A 84 0.25 -0.29 19.34
CA VAL A 84 -1.07 0.17 18.89
C VAL A 84 -2.11 -0.19 19.97
N GLY A 85 -2.97 0.77 20.32
CA GLY A 85 -3.93 0.63 21.40
C GLY A 85 -3.41 1.04 22.79
N SER A 86 -2.13 1.42 22.92
CA SER A 86 -1.60 2.00 24.17
C SER A 86 -2.29 3.34 24.51
N ALA A 87 -2.14 3.81 25.75
CA ALA A 87 -2.67 5.11 26.17
C ALA A 87 -2.16 6.26 25.30
N ALA A 88 -0.88 6.23 24.93
CA ALA A 88 -0.29 7.22 24.03
C ALA A 88 -0.91 7.18 22.62
N HIS A 89 -1.08 5.98 22.07
CA HIS A 89 -1.75 5.81 20.77
C HIS A 89 -3.20 6.31 20.81
N GLN A 90 -3.96 5.93 21.82
CA GLN A 90 -5.36 6.36 21.96
C GLN A 90 -5.49 7.88 22.09
N LEU A 91 -4.65 8.52 22.88
CA LEU A 91 -4.66 9.98 23.05
C LEU A 91 -4.26 10.68 21.75
N PHE A 92 -3.25 10.15 21.05
CA PHE A 92 -2.83 10.67 19.74
C PHE A 92 -3.99 10.63 18.75
N GLU A 93 -4.68 9.50 18.61
CA GLU A 93 -5.82 9.31 17.72
C GLU A 93 -7.03 10.20 18.08
N GLN A 94 -7.33 10.36 19.37
CA GLN A 94 -8.42 11.23 19.84
C GLN A 94 -8.22 12.69 19.41
N ARG A 95 -6.97 13.15 19.26
CA ARG A 95 -6.64 14.50 18.79
C ARG A 95 -6.48 14.58 17.28
N LEU A 96 -5.96 13.52 16.67
CA LEU A 96 -5.69 13.46 15.24
C LEU A 96 -6.99 13.60 14.40
N ILE A 97 -8.04 12.85 14.75
CA ILE A 97 -9.29 12.85 14.00
C ILE A 97 -9.94 14.24 13.93
N PRO A 98 -10.16 14.96 15.06
CA PRO A 98 -10.68 16.33 14.99
C PRO A 98 -9.76 17.29 14.23
N ALA A 99 -8.43 17.17 14.42
CA ALA A 99 -7.46 18.05 13.79
C ALA A 99 -7.42 17.86 12.26
N LEU A 100 -7.56 16.62 11.78
CA LEU A 100 -7.72 16.32 10.36
C LEU A 100 -9.06 16.87 9.83
N ARG A 101 -10.16 16.64 10.54
CA ARG A 101 -11.50 17.10 10.13
C ARG A 101 -11.58 18.62 9.95
N GLU A 102 -10.86 19.37 10.77
CA GLU A 102 -10.78 20.83 10.67
C GLU A 102 -10.03 21.30 9.41
N ARG A 103 -9.06 20.50 8.92
CA ARG A 103 -8.09 20.93 7.91
C ARG A 103 -8.28 20.31 6.54
N LEU A 104 -8.82 19.09 6.47
CA LEU A 104 -8.94 18.35 5.21
C LEU A 104 -9.83 19.06 4.19
N GLN A 105 -9.34 19.11 2.96
CA GLN A 105 -10.10 19.51 1.77
C GLN A 105 -10.31 18.28 0.88
N PRO A 106 -11.32 18.28 0.01
CA PRO A 106 -11.70 17.09 -0.76
C PRO A 106 -10.58 16.43 -1.57
N GLU A 107 -9.58 17.18 -1.99
CA GLU A 107 -8.47 16.69 -2.83
C GLU A 107 -7.21 16.32 -2.04
N ASP A 108 -7.19 16.54 -0.72
CA ASP A 108 -6.02 16.29 0.10
C ASP A 108 -5.71 14.81 0.24
N ILE A 109 -4.44 14.50 0.42
CA ILE A 109 -3.93 13.14 0.57
C ILE A 109 -3.49 12.90 2.01
N ILE A 110 -3.97 11.83 2.63
CA ILE A 110 -3.54 11.40 3.97
C ILE A 110 -2.40 10.40 3.82
N CYS A 111 -1.20 10.78 4.25
CA CYS A 111 0.02 10.00 4.17
C CYS A 111 0.30 9.26 5.46
N HIS A 112 0.47 7.94 5.39
CA HIS A 112 0.65 7.03 6.52
C HIS A 112 2.05 6.41 6.52
N PRO A 113 3.08 7.05 7.11
CA PRO A 113 4.42 6.48 7.17
C PRO A 113 4.54 5.31 8.17
N PHE A 114 3.56 5.13 9.04
CA PHE A 114 3.48 4.03 10.02
C PHE A 114 2.18 3.22 9.87
N GLY A 115 1.56 3.26 8.72
CA GLY A 115 0.47 2.45 8.18
C GLY A 115 -0.63 2.05 9.17
N HIS A 116 -0.67 0.77 9.50
CA HIS A 116 -1.74 0.15 10.28
C HIS A 116 -2.00 0.77 11.66
N ALA A 117 -1.05 1.52 12.21
CA ALA A 117 -1.25 2.20 13.49
C ALA A 117 -2.44 3.17 13.46
N HIS A 118 -2.73 3.74 12.29
CA HIS A 118 -3.77 4.74 12.10
C HIS A 118 -4.88 4.26 11.15
N GLN A 119 -5.12 2.95 11.09
CA GLN A 119 -6.09 2.36 10.14
C GLN A 119 -7.53 2.84 10.36
N GLN A 120 -7.89 3.29 11.57
CA GLN A 120 -9.23 3.82 11.85
C GLN A 120 -9.55 5.10 11.03
N LEU A 121 -8.53 5.84 10.57
CA LEU A 121 -8.74 7.00 9.71
C LEU A 121 -9.41 6.65 8.38
N MET A 122 -9.28 5.41 7.90
CA MET A 122 -9.98 4.93 6.71
C MET A 122 -11.50 4.99 6.87
N ALA A 123 -12.02 4.64 8.06
CA ALA A 123 -13.44 4.71 8.36
C ALA A 123 -13.93 6.14 8.64
N GLU A 124 -13.06 6.98 9.22
CA GLU A 124 -13.37 8.38 9.56
C GLU A 124 -13.36 9.30 8.33
N PHE A 125 -12.52 9.00 7.33
CA PHE A 125 -12.32 9.81 6.12
C PHE A 125 -12.39 8.94 4.85
N PRO A 126 -13.48 8.19 4.62
CA PRO A 126 -13.57 7.22 3.52
C PRO A 126 -13.48 7.85 2.12
N ASN A 127 -13.76 9.15 2.01
CA ASN A 127 -13.75 9.88 0.75
C ASN A 127 -12.40 10.56 0.46
N HIS A 128 -11.35 10.27 1.23
CA HIS A 128 -10.01 10.81 1.01
C HIS A 128 -9.05 9.72 0.56
N GLN A 129 -8.01 10.14 -0.15
CA GLN A 129 -6.93 9.23 -0.56
C GLN A 129 -6.05 8.91 0.64
N HIS A 130 -5.97 7.64 1.01
CA HIS A 130 -5.06 7.14 2.05
C HIS A 130 -3.88 6.43 1.39
N VAL A 131 -2.67 6.93 1.62
CA VAL A 131 -1.45 6.40 1.02
C VAL A 131 -0.47 5.96 2.11
N GLU A 132 -0.13 4.67 2.15
CA GLU A 132 0.98 4.18 2.97
C GLU A 132 2.30 4.55 2.28
N THR A 133 3.03 5.50 2.87
CA THR A 133 4.25 6.07 2.29
C THR A 133 5.50 5.39 2.84
N GLY A 134 6.15 4.54 2.03
CA GLY A 134 7.38 3.84 2.38
C GLY A 134 7.15 2.65 3.33
N ILE A 135 6.43 1.64 2.84
CA ILE A 135 6.14 0.41 3.60
C ILE A 135 7.40 -0.41 3.81
N GLY A 136 7.86 -0.44 5.08
CA GLY A 136 8.95 -1.27 5.58
C GLY A 136 8.54 -2.08 6.82
N TYR A 137 7.23 -2.29 7.06
CA TYR A 137 6.63 -2.95 8.20
C TYR A 137 5.78 -4.15 7.78
N PRO A 138 5.51 -5.12 8.71
CA PRO A 138 4.91 -6.42 8.34
C PRO A 138 3.38 -6.41 8.25
N THR A 139 2.69 -5.33 8.66
CA THR A 139 1.23 -5.25 8.71
C THR A 139 0.75 -4.07 7.88
N LEU A 140 0.00 -4.34 6.82
CA LEU A 140 -0.54 -3.35 5.89
C LEU A 140 -1.89 -2.83 6.36
N MET A 141 -2.24 -1.62 5.94
CA MET A 141 -3.61 -1.11 6.06
C MET A 141 -4.52 -1.79 5.04
N PRO A 142 -5.77 -2.08 5.39
CA PRO A 142 -6.76 -2.50 4.40
C PRO A 142 -7.07 -1.31 3.44
N ASN A 143 -7.28 -1.61 2.17
CA ASN A 143 -7.80 -0.66 1.17
C ASN A 143 -7.01 0.67 0.98
N SER A 144 -5.75 0.74 1.40
CA SER A 144 -4.87 1.87 1.13
C SER A 144 -4.15 1.74 -0.21
N PHE A 145 -3.73 2.87 -0.78
CA PHE A 145 -2.71 2.89 -1.83
C PHE A 145 -1.34 2.64 -1.18
N ARG A 146 -0.47 1.88 -1.85
CA ARG A 146 0.72 1.32 -1.22
C ARG A 146 2.00 1.68 -1.95
N ILE A 147 2.95 2.28 -1.23
CA ILE A 147 4.30 2.54 -1.73
C ILE A 147 5.30 1.78 -0.86
N PHE A 148 5.88 0.72 -1.43
CA PHE A 148 6.86 -0.14 -0.77
C PHE A 148 8.28 0.40 -0.90
N GLU A 149 9.17 0.00 0.00
CA GLU A 149 10.58 0.40 -0.04
C GLU A 149 11.40 -0.39 -1.07
N SER A 150 10.96 -1.60 -1.45
CA SER A 150 11.60 -2.45 -2.45
C SER A 150 10.61 -3.38 -3.13
N TYR A 151 10.97 -3.89 -4.31
CA TYR A 151 10.19 -4.94 -4.98
C TYR A 151 10.21 -6.24 -4.18
N ALA A 152 11.33 -6.60 -3.57
CA ALA A 152 11.42 -7.78 -2.72
C ALA A 152 10.40 -7.72 -1.57
N TRP A 153 10.24 -6.55 -0.93
CA TRP A 153 9.29 -6.38 0.15
C TRP A 153 7.83 -6.36 -0.35
N MET A 154 7.59 -5.74 -1.50
CA MET A 154 6.27 -5.79 -2.15
C MET A 154 5.86 -7.23 -2.47
N HIS A 155 6.75 -8.00 -3.12
CA HIS A 155 6.47 -9.39 -3.47
C HIS A 155 6.33 -10.29 -2.24
N TYR A 156 7.08 -10.03 -1.16
CA TYR A 156 6.90 -10.71 0.13
C TYR A 156 5.47 -10.54 0.66
N HIS A 157 4.94 -9.31 0.63
CA HIS A 157 3.57 -9.03 1.07
C HIS A 157 2.53 -9.65 0.14
N GLN A 158 2.71 -9.57 -1.16
CA GLN A 158 1.82 -10.20 -2.14
C GLN A 158 1.78 -11.73 -1.91
N GLY A 159 2.93 -12.37 -1.74
CA GLY A 159 3.01 -13.79 -1.42
C GLY A 159 2.36 -14.15 -0.08
N LYS A 160 2.56 -13.34 0.97
CA LYS A 160 1.92 -13.51 2.28
C LYS A 160 0.40 -13.43 2.22
N GLU A 161 -0.14 -12.56 1.34
CA GLU A 161 -1.57 -12.39 1.11
C GLU A 161 -2.12 -13.38 0.07
N GLY A 162 -1.30 -14.26 -0.50
CA GLY A 162 -1.70 -15.23 -1.53
C GLY A 162 -2.06 -14.60 -2.88
N ARG A 163 -1.51 -13.40 -3.17
CA ARG A 163 -1.77 -12.64 -4.40
C ARG A 163 -0.61 -12.75 -5.38
N ASN A 164 -0.92 -12.70 -6.67
CA ASN A 164 0.07 -12.68 -7.75
C ASN A 164 0.48 -11.28 -8.21
N GLY A 165 -0.06 -10.24 -7.61
CA GLY A 165 0.16 -8.85 -7.93
C GLY A 165 -1.10 -8.03 -7.68
N LYS A 166 -0.95 -6.71 -7.69
CA LYS A 166 -2.05 -5.75 -7.59
C LYS A 166 -1.63 -4.44 -8.25
N ASN A 167 -2.56 -3.83 -8.98
CA ASN A 167 -2.39 -2.44 -9.40
C ASN A 167 -2.43 -1.50 -8.20
N TYR A 168 -1.93 -0.30 -8.37
CA TYR A 168 -1.85 0.72 -7.31
C TYR A 168 -0.92 0.35 -6.14
N GLU A 169 0.05 -0.50 -6.41
CA GLU A 169 1.19 -0.77 -5.56
C GLU A 169 2.47 -0.33 -6.29
N TRP A 170 3.25 0.53 -5.65
CA TRP A 170 4.47 1.11 -6.24
C TRP A 170 5.66 0.84 -5.34
N VAL A 171 6.84 1.03 -5.91
CA VAL A 171 8.10 0.97 -5.17
C VAL A 171 8.82 2.31 -5.30
N VAL A 172 9.04 2.94 -4.15
CA VAL A 172 9.96 4.07 -4.00
C VAL A 172 10.89 3.74 -2.84
N PRO A 173 12.20 3.63 -3.08
CA PRO A 173 13.16 3.31 -2.03
C PRO A 173 13.21 4.41 -0.97
N ASN A 174 13.82 4.12 0.17
CA ASN A 174 14.08 5.13 1.18
C ASN A 174 14.93 6.26 0.60
N TYR A 175 14.72 7.46 1.12
CA TYR A 175 15.28 8.70 0.60
C TYR A 175 16.13 9.39 1.68
N TYR A 176 17.16 10.10 1.21
CA TYR A 176 18.16 10.70 2.06
C TYR A 176 18.43 12.13 1.65
N ASP A 177 18.65 12.99 2.65
CA ASP A 177 19.23 14.30 2.45
C ASP A 177 20.71 14.12 2.17
N LEU A 178 21.17 14.54 1.03
CA LEU A 178 22.56 14.32 0.62
C LEU A 178 23.56 15.14 1.45
N ASP A 179 23.10 16.19 2.11
CA ASP A 179 23.92 17.01 2.99
C ASP A 179 24.31 16.29 4.29
N ASP A 180 23.55 15.26 4.69
CA ASP A 180 23.85 14.43 5.87
C ASP A 180 24.98 13.41 5.62
N TRP A 181 25.34 13.15 4.35
CA TRP A 181 26.21 12.03 3.94
C TRP A 181 27.40 12.50 3.10
N GLU A 182 28.50 12.83 3.79
CA GLU A 182 29.72 13.26 3.13
C GLU A 182 30.52 12.04 2.65
N PRO A 183 30.85 11.92 1.35
CA PRO A 183 31.60 10.79 0.84
C PRO A 183 33.10 10.86 1.20
N SER A 184 33.71 9.68 1.36
CA SER A 184 35.17 9.50 1.45
C SER A 184 35.61 8.48 0.42
N TYR A 185 36.67 8.80 -0.31
CA TYR A 185 37.12 7.99 -1.44
C TYR A 185 38.33 7.10 -1.12
N GLU A 186 38.87 7.23 0.09
CA GLU A 186 39.93 6.36 0.58
C GLU A 186 39.36 5.20 1.41
N PRO A 187 39.83 3.97 1.20
CA PRO A 187 39.38 2.83 1.98
C PRO A 187 39.86 2.93 3.45
N GLY A 188 38.92 2.71 4.37
CA GLY A 188 39.24 2.69 5.80
C GLY A 188 39.97 1.44 6.27
N GLN A 189 40.27 1.40 7.56
CA GLN A 189 41.06 0.34 8.19
C GLN A 189 40.20 -0.62 9.06
N TYR A 190 38.88 -0.54 8.98
CA TYR A 190 37.95 -1.43 9.69
C TYR A 190 36.74 -1.77 8.86
N LEU A 191 36.13 -2.90 9.19
CA LEU A 191 34.81 -3.28 8.67
C LEU A 191 33.75 -2.74 9.61
N ALA A 192 32.72 -2.12 9.09
CA ALA A 192 31.62 -1.54 9.85
C ALA A 192 30.44 -2.50 9.95
N PHE A 193 29.79 -2.55 11.10
CA PHE A 193 28.44 -3.06 11.26
C PHE A 193 27.60 -2.01 11.97
N LEU A 194 26.38 -1.78 11.48
CA LEU A 194 25.47 -0.78 12.01
C LEU A 194 24.06 -1.36 12.11
N GLY A 195 23.60 -1.64 13.34
CA GLY A 195 22.28 -2.22 13.55
C GLY A 195 22.10 -2.79 14.95
N ARG A 196 20.92 -3.27 15.26
CA ARG A 196 20.66 -3.95 16.53
C ARG A 196 21.56 -5.18 16.65
N ILE A 197 22.12 -5.37 17.85
CA ILE A 197 22.97 -6.55 18.14
C ILE A 197 22.05 -7.73 18.45
N THR A 198 21.62 -8.43 17.41
CA THR A 198 20.70 -9.58 17.50
C THR A 198 21.02 -10.64 16.44
N PRO A 199 20.67 -11.92 16.69
CA PRO A 199 20.82 -12.99 15.68
C PRO A 199 20.15 -12.65 14.35
N LEU A 200 18.97 -12.01 14.36
CA LEU A 200 18.25 -11.61 13.14
C LEU A 200 19.05 -10.63 12.26
N LYS A 201 19.91 -9.81 12.86
CA LYS A 201 20.80 -8.90 12.14
C LYS A 201 22.11 -9.58 11.71
N GLY A 202 22.24 -10.89 11.94
CA GLY A 202 23.36 -11.69 11.47
C GLY A 202 24.65 -11.53 12.29
N ILE A 203 24.54 -11.17 13.57
CA ILE A 203 25.72 -10.99 14.43
C ILE A 203 26.56 -12.28 14.55
N ASP A 204 25.94 -13.47 14.41
CA ASP A 204 26.67 -14.74 14.36
C ASP A 204 27.59 -14.84 13.13
N THR A 205 27.13 -14.35 11.99
CA THR A 205 27.94 -14.23 10.76
C THR A 205 29.09 -13.24 10.96
N ILE A 206 28.85 -12.11 11.63
CA ILE A 206 29.91 -11.15 12.00
C ILE A 206 31.01 -11.82 12.81
N LYS A 207 30.64 -12.65 13.80
CA LYS A 207 31.60 -13.37 14.62
C LYS A 207 32.42 -14.39 13.80
N ALA A 208 31.75 -15.12 12.90
CA ALA A 208 32.44 -16.05 12.00
C ALA A 208 33.41 -15.32 11.03
N ILE A 209 33.03 -14.13 10.54
CA ILE A 209 33.93 -13.31 9.72
C ILE A 209 35.12 -12.83 10.54
N ALA A 210 34.92 -12.49 11.82
CA ALA A 210 35.98 -11.98 12.68
C ALA A 210 37.13 -12.98 12.90
N ASP A 211 36.83 -14.31 12.85
CA ASP A 211 37.84 -15.37 12.93
C ASP A 211 38.82 -15.36 11.74
N HIS A 212 38.43 -14.77 10.61
CA HIS A 212 39.17 -14.80 9.35
C HIS A 212 39.56 -13.42 8.81
N SER A 213 39.01 -12.34 9.39
CA SER A 213 39.24 -10.99 8.90
C SER A 213 40.59 -10.42 9.36
N PRO A 214 41.42 -9.88 8.45
CA PRO A 214 42.62 -9.13 8.84
C PRO A 214 42.32 -7.70 9.36
N TRP A 215 41.08 -7.23 9.20
CA TRP A 215 40.63 -5.92 9.68
C TRP A 215 39.74 -6.07 10.91
N PRO A 216 39.87 -5.18 11.89
CA PRO A 216 38.94 -5.13 13.03
C PRO A 216 37.53 -4.83 12.54
N ILE A 217 36.54 -5.40 13.21
CA ILE A 217 35.12 -5.16 12.96
C ILE A 217 34.59 -4.23 14.05
N VAL A 218 34.11 -3.06 13.67
CA VAL A 218 33.55 -2.08 14.60
C VAL A 218 32.02 -2.14 14.52
N LEU A 219 31.37 -2.37 15.67
CA LEU A 219 29.92 -2.48 15.79
C LEU A 219 29.32 -1.23 16.43
N HIS A 220 28.30 -0.67 15.79
CA HIS A 220 27.42 0.31 16.40
C HIS A 220 25.95 -0.16 16.37
N GLY A 221 25.25 0.00 17.49
CA GLY A 221 23.83 -0.31 17.61
C GLY A 221 23.38 -0.61 19.03
N GLN A 222 22.08 -0.80 19.20
CA GLN A 222 21.49 -1.19 20.48
C GLN A 222 21.57 -2.71 20.68
N GLY A 223 21.79 -3.16 21.88
CA GLY A 223 21.79 -4.57 22.28
C GLY A 223 22.98 -4.92 23.17
N ASP A 224 22.99 -6.16 23.66
CA ASP A 224 24.09 -6.71 24.45
C ASP A 224 25.09 -7.44 23.54
N PRO A 225 26.34 -6.98 23.40
CA PRO A 225 27.35 -7.63 22.58
C PRO A 225 28.03 -8.84 23.26
N THR A 226 27.81 -9.05 24.56
CA THR A 226 28.54 -10.02 25.40
C THR A 226 28.56 -11.45 24.80
N PRO A 227 27.45 -11.99 24.26
CA PRO A 227 27.46 -13.34 23.66
C PRO A 227 28.36 -13.49 22.44
N TRP A 228 28.70 -12.36 21.79
CA TRP A 228 29.51 -12.32 20.57
C TRP A 228 30.87 -11.64 20.78
N ALA A 229 31.33 -11.57 22.03
CA ALA A 229 32.65 -11.02 22.33
C ALA A 229 33.75 -11.77 21.56
N HIS A 230 34.64 -11.02 20.91
CA HIS A 230 35.74 -11.55 20.10
C HIS A 230 36.88 -10.54 20.04
N PRO A 231 38.18 -10.95 20.08
CA PRO A 231 39.31 -10.02 20.07
C PRO A 231 39.34 -9.04 18.89
N ASN A 232 38.76 -9.45 17.72
CA ASN A 232 38.70 -8.65 16.51
C ASN A 232 37.36 -7.89 16.35
N ILE A 233 36.52 -7.83 17.38
CA ILE A 233 35.24 -7.10 17.41
C ILE A 233 35.30 -6.02 18.47
N ASP A 234 35.06 -4.77 18.05
CA ASP A 234 35.01 -3.58 18.90
C ASP A 234 33.59 -3.00 18.90
N TYR A 235 32.87 -3.14 20.03
CA TYR A 235 31.52 -2.60 20.18
C TYR A 235 31.56 -1.24 20.86
N ARG A 236 30.91 -0.24 20.18
CA ARG A 236 30.96 1.17 20.63
C ARG A 236 29.58 1.76 20.97
N GLY A 237 28.53 0.93 21.06
CA GLY A 237 27.19 1.41 21.39
C GLY A 237 26.46 2.09 20.23
N PRO A 238 25.27 2.67 20.48
CA PRO A 238 24.48 3.38 19.46
C PRO A 238 25.20 4.62 18.92
N ILE A 239 24.91 4.99 17.65
CA ILE A 239 25.46 6.16 16.98
C ILE A 239 24.38 6.81 16.10
N SER A 240 24.39 8.15 16.01
CA SER A 240 23.43 8.92 15.22
C SER A 240 24.05 10.20 14.64
N GLY A 241 23.31 10.92 13.80
CA GLY A 241 23.73 12.21 13.24
C GLY A 241 25.02 12.14 12.44
N THR A 242 25.83 13.20 12.49
CA THR A 242 27.09 13.34 11.74
C THR A 242 28.13 12.27 12.09
N ALA A 243 28.18 11.83 13.35
CA ALA A 243 29.07 10.74 13.79
C ALA A 243 28.77 9.42 13.06
N ARG A 244 27.51 9.17 12.71
CA ARG A 244 27.10 7.99 11.91
C ARG A 244 27.64 8.07 10.48
N SER A 245 27.53 9.22 9.84
CA SER A 245 28.10 9.46 8.51
C SER A 245 29.62 9.33 8.53
N GLU A 246 30.29 9.92 9.54
CA GLU A 246 31.73 9.81 9.73
C GLU A 246 32.20 8.37 9.95
N PHE A 247 31.48 7.59 10.75
CA PHE A 247 31.73 6.17 10.96
C PHE A 247 31.64 5.39 9.63
N LEU A 248 30.61 5.61 8.85
CA LEU A 248 30.43 4.87 7.59
C LEU A 248 31.46 5.27 6.52
N ARG A 249 31.73 6.56 6.35
CA ARG A 249 32.68 7.04 5.32
C ARG A 249 34.12 6.57 5.53
N ASN A 250 34.51 6.38 6.81
CA ASN A 250 35.86 5.94 7.18
C ASN A 250 36.00 4.41 7.27
N ALA A 251 34.94 3.65 6.99
CA ALA A 251 35.00 2.19 6.95
C ALA A 251 35.59 1.68 5.62
N ARG A 252 36.26 0.52 5.67
CA ARG A 252 36.68 -0.23 4.49
C ARG A 252 35.46 -0.76 3.72
N ALA A 253 34.53 -1.36 4.44
CA ALA A 253 33.23 -1.83 3.94
C ALA A 253 32.23 -1.88 5.08
N LEU A 254 30.92 -1.87 4.73
CA LEU A 254 29.85 -2.21 5.62
C LEU A 254 29.50 -3.69 5.47
N LEU A 255 29.33 -4.40 6.59
CA LEU A 255 28.80 -5.77 6.63
C LEU A 255 27.29 -5.74 6.89
N ALA A 256 26.50 -6.36 6.02
CA ALA A 256 25.03 -6.42 6.09
C ALA A 256 24.52 -7.87 6.06
N PRO A 257 24.76 -8.67 7.13
CA PRO A 257 24.51 -10.11 7.15
C PRO A 257 23.11 -10.49 7.66
N SER A 258 22.10 -9.63 7.51
CA SER A 258 20.74 -9.88 8.02
C SER A 258 20.19 -11.24 7.55
N VAL A 259 19.67 -12.04 8.49
CA VAL A 259 19.10 -13.37 8.21
C VAL A 259 17.59 -13.36 7.97
N PHE A 260 17.05 -12.22 7.62
CA PHE A 260 15.64 -12.04 7.22
C PHE A 260 15.55 -11.14 6.00
N THR A 261 14.43 -11.20 5.30
CA THR A 261 14.17 -10.30 4.16
C THR A 261 14.05 -8.86 4.64
N GLU A 262 15.13 -8.09 4.46
CA GLU A 262 15.11 -6.64 4.74
C GLU A 262 14.16 -5.93 3.78
N PRO A 263 13.32 -5.01 4.27
CA PRO A 263 12.49 -4.18 3.40
C PRO A 263 13.28 -3.30 2.46
N PHE A 264 14.43 -2.76 2.93
CA PHE A 264 15.32 -1.91 2.13
C PHE A 264 16.79 -2.02 2.57
N CYS A 265 17.07 -2.13 3.86
CA CYS A 265 18.39 -2.02 4.47
C CYS A 265 18.99 -0.60 4.40
N GLY A 266 18.45 0.31 5.20
CA GLY A 266 18.89 1.72 5.22
C GLY A 266 20.39 1.91 5.47
N MET A 267 20.99 1.12 6.36
CA MET A 267 22.44 1.22 6.64
C MET A 267 23.31 0.94 5.41
N ALA A 268 22.87 0.04 4.51
CA ALA A 268 23.60 -0.24 3.27
C ALA A 268 23.56 0.98 2.33
N ALA A 269 22.39 1.61 2.18
CA ALA A 269 22.25 2.84 1.41
C ALA A 269 23.10 3.98 2.00
N GLU A 270 23.08 4.16 3.31
CA GLU A 270 23.88 5.18 4.03
C GLU A 270 25.39 5.00 3.81
N ALA A 271 25.88 3.76 3.87
CA ALA A 271 27.28 3.45 3.56
C ALA A 271 27.62 3.82 2.11
N MET A 272 26.78 3.41 1.17
CA MET A 272 27.01 3.69 -0.26
C MET A 272 26.88 5.18 -0.59
N LEU A 273 26.03 5.94 0.10
CA LEU A 273 25.98 7.41 -0.01
C LEU A 273 27.31 8.06 0.40
N CYS A 274 28.02 7.43 1.35
CA CYS A 274 29.36 7.82 1.77
C CYS A 274 30.49 7.26 0.88
N GLY A 275 30.18 6.53 -0.19
CA GLY A 275 31.14 5.84 -1.05
C GLY A 275 31.68 4.54 -0.48
N THR A 276 31.17 4.06 0.65
CA THR A 276 31.61 2.83 1.28
C THR A 276 30.90 1.63 0.68
N PRO A 277 31.65 0.63 0.14
CA PRO A 277 31.06 -0.58 -0.42
C PRO A 277 30.41 -1.44 0.65
N VAL A 278 29.48 -2.31 0.23
CA VAL A 278 28.72 -3.19 1.13
C VAL A 278 29.00 -4.65 0.80
N VAL A 279 29.25 -5.46 1.84
CA VAL A 279 29.25 -6.91 1.73
C VAL A 279 27.98 -7.41 2.43
N SER A 280 27.11 -8.13 1.71
CA SER A 280 25.76 -8.46 2.16
C SER A 280 25.35 -9.88 1.82
N VAL A 281 24.21 -10.30 2.33
CA VAL A 281 23.48 -11.48 1.84
C VAL A 281 22.98 -11.27 0.40
N ASP A 282 22.77 -12.35 -0.36
CA ASP A 282 22.22 -12.29 -1.74
C ASP A 282 20.72 -12.65 -1.77
N TYR A 283 19.91 -11.92 -1.00
CA TYR A 283 18.45 -12.01 -1.06
C TYR A 283 17.77 -10.75 -0.53
N GLY A 284 16.44 -10.68 -0.70
CA GLY A 284 15.65 -9.54 -0.29
C GLY A 284 16.04 -8.26 -1.03
N ALA A 285 15.92 -7.12 -0.37
CA ALA A 285 16.22 -5.81 -0.96
C ALA A 285 17.69 -5.64 -1.38
N MET A 286 18.62 -6.47 -0.87
CA MET A 286 20.04 -6.39 -1.25
C MET A 286 20.25 -6.66 -2.72
N THR A 287 19.44 -7.53 -3.34
CA THR A 287 19.54 -7.88 -4.76
C THR A 287 19.20 -6.71 -5.71
N GLU A 288 18.45 -5.72 -5.23
CA GLU A 288 18.05 -4.52 -6.00
C GLU A 288 18.81 -3.26 -5.59
N THR A 289 19.38 -3.23 -4.39
CA THR A 289 20.11 -2.06 -3.88
C THR A 289 21.60 -2.13 -4.18
N ILE A 290 22.22 -3.31 -4.16
CA ILE A 290 23.64 -3.52 -4.35
C ILE A 290 23.92 -4.09 -5.75
N ILE A 291 24.61 -3.32 -6.58
CA ILE A 291 25.11 -3.79 -7.87
C ILE A 291 26.37 -4.59 -7.62
N GLU A 292 26.29 -5.91 -7.87
CA GLU A 292 27.41 -6.86 -7.67
C GLU A 292 28.67 -6.41 -8.39
N GLY A 293 29.81 -6.42 -7.69
CA GLY A 293 31.10 -6.03 -8.25
C GLY A 293 31.29 -4.54 -8.53
N VAL A 294 30.26 -3.70 -8.27
CA VAL A 294 30.31 -2.24 -8.46
C VAL A 294 30.11 -1.50 -7.16
N MET A 295 29.07 -1.86 -6.39
CA MET A 295 28.73 -1.21 -5.14
C MET A 295 29.03 -2.08 -3.91
N GLY A 296 29.38 -3.34 -4.13
CA GLY A 296 29.67 -4.31 -3.11
C GLY A 296 29.69 -5.74 -3.63
N CYS A 297 29.65 -6.68 -2.69
CA CYS A 297 29.57 -8.12 -2.95
C CYS A 297 28.37 -8.71 -2.21
N ARG A 298 27.69 -9.67 -2.85
CA ARG A 298 26.57 -10.42 -2.28
C ARG A 298 26.95 -11.89 -2.05
N CYS A 299 26.74 -12.39 -0.85
CA CYS A 299 27.32 -13.61 -0.33
C CYS A 299 26.25 -14.67 -0.02
N HIS A 300 26.58 -15.95 -0.26
CA HIS A 300 25.80 -17.12 0.13
C HIS A 300 26.52 -17.96 1.20
N THR A 301 27.85 -18.02 1.16
CA THR A 301 28.68 -18.85 2.04
C THR A 301 29.65 -18.00 2.85
N LEU A 302 30.20 -18.56 3.93
CA LEU A 302 31.24 -17.88 4.69
C LEU A 302 32.47 -17.55 3.83
N GLN A 303 32.80 -18.42 2.87
CA GLN A 303 33.90 -18.15 1.94
C GLN A 303 33.62 -16.90 1.10
N ASP A 304 32.39 -16.72 0.60
CA ASP A 304 32.03 -15.53 -0.17
C ASP A 304 32.20 -14.25 0.67
N TRP A 305 31.87 -14.31 1.99
CA TRP A 305 32.12 -13.19 2.90
C TRP A 305 33.60 -12.88 3.04
N ILE A 306 34.44 -13.91 3.21
CA ILE A 306 35.90 -13.75 3.32
C ILE A 306 36.45 -13.15 2.03
N ASP A 307 36.09 -13.69 0.87
CA ASP A 307 36.54 -13.19 -0.42
C ASP A 307 36.00 -11.77 -0.67
N GLY A 308 34.74 -11.53 -0.32
CA GLY A 308 34.07 -10.23 -0.47
C GLY A 308 34.73 -9.12 0.32
N ILE A 309 35.11 -9.31 1.59
CA ILE A 309 35.79 -8.27 2.39
C ILE A 309 37.18 -7.91 1.81
N HIS A 310 37.81 -8.81 1.08
CA HIS A 310 39.06 -8.51 0.36
C HIS A 310 38.76 -7.77 -0.95
N ALA A 311 37.83 -8.26 -1.77
CA ALA A 311 37.54 -7.72 -3.10
C ALA A 311 36.99 -6.29 -3.07
N VAL A 312 36.18 -5.92 -2.07
CA VAL A 312 35.56 -4.58 -1.98
C VAL A 312 36.58 -3.45 -1.77
N GLY A 313 37.81 -3.76 -1.39
CA GLY A 313 38.86 -2.75 -1.24
C GLY A 313 39.26 -2.06 -2.53
N ASP A 314 39.05 -2.71 -3.67
CA ASP A 314 39.45 -2.25 -5.01
C ASP A 314 38.27 -1.58 -5.75
N LEU A 315 37.08 -1.51 -5.15
CA LEU A 315 35.91 -0.88 -5.77
C LEU A 315 36.05 0.66 -5.81
N ASP A 316 35.56 1.25 -6.91
CA ASP A 316 35.61 2.69 -7.13
C ASP A 316 34.60 3.45 -6.27
N ARG A 317 35.02 3.94 -5.11
CA ARG A 317 34.18 4.64 -4.12
C ARG A 317 33.48 5.88 -4.69
N PRO A 318 34.08 6.71 -5.56
CA PRO A 318 33.38 7.78 -6.25
C PRO A 318 32.17 7.30 -7.04
N THR A 319 32.32 6.21 -7.81
CA THR A 319 31.20 5.60 -8.56
C THR A 319 30.11 5.07 -7.63
N ILE A 320 30.45 4.41 -6.53
CA ILE A 320 29.49 3.96 -5.52
C ILE A 320 28.66 5.13 -5.01
N ALA A 321 29.34 6.21 -4.55
CA ALA A 321 28.67 7.41 -4.05
C ALA A 321 27.76 8.05 -5.12
N ALA A 322 28.24 8.18 -6.35
CA ALA A 322 27.49 8.79 -7.45
C ALA A 322 26.21 8.01 -7.76
N ILE A 323 26.27 6.67 -7.84
CA ILE A 323 25.10 5.82 -8.08
C ILE A 323 24.12 5.92 -6.92
N ALA A 324 24.58 5.82 -5.67
CA ALA A 324 23.73 5.88 -4.48
C ALA A 324 23.01 7.24 -4.38
N ARG A 325 23.73 8.34 -4.56
CA ARG A 325 23.20 9.72 -4.54
C ARG A 325 22.16 9.95 -5.64
N ALA A 326 22.40 9.45 -6.84
CA ALA A 326 21.45 9.53 -7.95
C ALA A 326 20.17 8.71 -7.70
N LYS A 327 20.29 7.56 -7.01
CA LYS A 327 19.14 6.67 -6.75
C LYS A 327 18.26 7.13 -5.58
N TRP A 328 18.83 7.67 -4.50
CA TRP A 328 18.17 7.83 -3.20
C TRP A 328 18.15 9.26 -2.67
N SER A 329 18.47 10.26 -3.47
CA SER A 329 18.32 11.66 -3.09
C SER A 329 16.85 12.03 -2.85
N LEU A 330 16.61 13.06 -2.02
CA LEU A 330 15.27 13.64 -1.83
C LEU A 330 14.66 14.07 -3.18
N GLU A 331 15.46 14.62 -4.07
CA GLU A 331 15.01 15.05 -5.41
C GLU A 331 14.50 13.87 -6.24
N THR A 332 15.30 12.81 -6.38
CA THR A 332 14.97 11.64 -7.22
C THR A 332 13.76 10.88 -6.65
N CYS A 333 13.74 10.62 -5.36
CA CYS A 333 12.62 9.92 -4.73
C CYS A 333 11.37 10.80 -4.67
N GLY A 334 11.52 12.10 -4.42
CA GLY A 334 10.43 13.06 -4.46
C GLY A 334 9.75 13.12 -5.83
N ALA A 335 10.52 13.11 -6.92
CA ALA A 335 9.96 13.07 -8.27
C ALA A 335 9.14 11.78 -8.53
N ARG A 336 9.54 10.63 -7.95
CA ARG A 336 8.78 9.38 -8.03
C ARG A 336 7.47 9.46 -7.22
N TYR A 337 7.51 10.01 -6.02
CA TYR A 337 6.32 10.28 -5.21
C TYR A 337 5.37 11.26 -5.91
N ASP A 338 5.89 12.36 -6.48
CA ASP A 338 5.09 13.33 -7.24
C ASP A 338 4.37 12.68 -8.43
N LYS A 339 5.07 11.81 -9.17
CA LYS A 339 4.44 11.04 -10.26
C LYS A 339 3.29 10.18 -9.75
N ILE A 340 3.49 9.45 -8.65
CA ILE A 340 2.47 8.59 -8.04
C ILE A 340 1.28 9.43 -7.55
N PHE A 341 1.51 10.50 -6.81
CA PHE A 341 0.44 11.34 -6.28
C PHE A 341 -0.37 12.03 -7.39
N ARG A 342 0.27 12.43 -8.49
CA ARG A 342 -0.47 12.93 -9.66
C ARG A 342 -1.32 11.84 -10.31
N GLN A 343 -0.80 10.63 -10.46
CA GLN A 343 -1.57 9.51 -10.99
C GLN A 343 -2.77 9.20 -10.09
N LEU A 344 -2.58 9.11 -8.78
CA LEU A 344 -3.65 8.86 -7.82
C LEU A 344 -4.72 9.96 -7.88
N ASN A 345 -4.31 11.23 -7.88
CA ASN A 345 -5.24 12.33 -7.93
C ASN A 345 -6.03 12.38 -9.25
N ASP A 346 -5.39 12.07 -10.38
CA ASP A 346 -6.04 12.01 -11.68
C ASP A 346 -7.04 10.83 -11.75
N LEU A 347 -6.65 9.67 -11.25
CA LEU A 347 -7.51 8.49 -11.14
C LEU A 347 -8.71 8.75 -10.21
N TYR A 348 -8.46 9.35 -9.03
CA TYR A 348 -9.49 9.66 -8.05
C TYR A 348 -10.53 10.65 -8.60
N ARG A 349 -10.08 11.73 -9.25
CA ARG A 349 -10.96 12.73 -9.88
C ARG A 349 -11.81 12.16 -11.02
N LYS A 350 -11.28 11.17 -11.74
CA LYS A 350 -11.96 10.55 -12.88
C LYS A 350 -12.81 9.34 -12.49
N GLY A 351 -12.75 8.91 -11.21
CA GLY A 351 -13.39 7.68 -10.77
C GLY A 351 -12.79 6.41 -11.40
N TRP A 352 -11.57 6.49 -11.93
CA TRP A 352 -10.92 5.40 -12.67
C TRP A 352 -10.14 4.41 -11.82
N TYR A 353 -10.07 4.64 -10.51
CA TYR A 353 -9.42 3.71 -9.58
C TYR A 353 -10.14 2.36 -9.48
N GLU A 354 -11.30 2.23 -10.11
CA GLU A 354 -12.17 1.07 -9.97
C GLU A 354 -11.91 -0.01 -11.00
N VAL A 355 -11.52 0.36 -12.23
CA VAL A 355 -11.41 -0.66 -13.30
C VAL A 355 -10.30 -0.29 -14.29
N ASP A 356 -9.15 -0.93 -14.22
CA ASP A 356 -8.17 -0.91 -15.28
C ASP A 356 -8.36 -2.08 -16.27
N GLN A 357 -7.64 -2.05 -17.40
CA GLN A 357 -7.77 -3.07 -18.45
C GLN A 357 -7.43 -4.49 -17.95
N ILE A 358 -6.59 -4.61 -16.91
CA ILE A 358 -6.20 -5.90 -16.34
C ILE A 358 -7.35 -6.46 -15.50
N SER A 359 -8.05 -5.60 -14.75
CA SER A 359 -9.27 -5.99 -14.00
C SER A 359 -10.36 -6.51 -14.94
N TYR A 360 -10.53 -5.92 -16.13
CA TYR A 360 -11.50 -6.43 -17.11
C TYR A 360 -11.12 -7.81 -17.67
N HIS A 361 -9.85 -8.04 -17.98
CA HIS A 361 -9.39 -9.38 -18.38
C HIS A 361 -9.54 -10.41 -17.26
N GLN A 362 -9.31 -10.00 -16.03
CA GLN A 362 -9.49 -10.86 -14.87
C GLN A 362 -10.98 -11.17 -14.66
N ILE A 363 -11.85 -10.16 -14.72
CA ILE A 363 -13.30 -10.33 -14.67
C ILE A 363 -13.78 -11.26 -15.80
N GLU A 364 -13.36 -11.06 -17.04
CA GLU A 364 -13.70 -11.96 -18.15
C GLU A 364 -13.22 -13.40 -17.92
N SER A 365 -12.02 -13.57 -17.39
CA SER A 365 -11.43 -14.90 -17.14
C SER A 365 -12.10 -15.63 -15.98
N GLU A 366 -12.43 -14.91 -14.90
CA GLU A 366 -13.01 -15.47 -13.69
C GLU A 366 -14.54 -15.60 -13.78
N GLU A 367 -15.21 -14.61 -14.36
CA GLU A 367 -16.67 -14.57 -14.47
C GLU A 367 -17.21 -15.21 -15.75
N GLY A 368 -16.40 -15.35 -16.80
CA GLY A 368 -16.84 -15.91 -18.07
C GLY A 368 -17.56 -17.26 -17.95
N PRO A 369 -17.01 -18.25 -17.25
CA PRO A 369 -17.68 -19.53 -17.01
C PRO A 369 -18.97 -19.41 -16.20
N PHE A 370 -18.99 -18.49 -15.24
CA PHE A 370 -20.17 -18.20 -14.43
C PHE A 370 -21.26 -17.52 -15.27
N ALA A 371 -20.88 -16.49 -16.04
CA ALA A 371 -21.80 -15.79 -16.94
C ALA A 371 -22.43 -16.75 -17.97
N ALA A 372 -21.66 -17.69 -18.51
CA ALA A 372 -22.17 -18.71 -19.43
C ALA A 372 -23.23 -19.59 -18.76
N ARG A 373 -23.00 -20.01 -17.51
CA ARG A 373 -23.96 -20.84 -16.77
C ARG A 373 -25.22 -20.07 -16.36
N LEU A 374 -25.09 -18.82 -15.94
CA LEU A 374 -26.24 -17.94 -15.66
C LEU A 374 -27.04 -17.70 -16.94
N ALA A 375 -26.37 -17.46 -18.06
CA ALA A 375 -27.02 -17.26 -19.37
C ALA A 375 -27.76 -18.50 -19.86
N GLU A 376 -27.18 -19.71 -19.68
CA GLU A 376 -27.85 -20.98 -19.98
C GLU A 376 -29.14 -21.13 -19.13
N TRP A 377 -29.08 -20.87 -17.85
CA TRP A 377 -30.24 -20.92 -16.99
C TRP A 377 -31.31 -19.89 -17.39
N ILE A 378 -30.92 -18.66 -17.70
CA ILE A 378 -31.84 -17.62 -18.17
C ILE A 378 -32.51 -18.04 -19.46
N ALA A 379 -31.75 -18.59 -20.40
CA ALA A 379 -32.27 -19.02 -21.73
C ALA A 379 -33.26 -20.20 -21.59
N THR A 380 -33.00 -21.16 -20.70
CA THR A 380 -33.81 -22.39 -20.56
C THR A 380 -35.00 -22.23 -19.63
N GLU A 381 -34.84 -21.55 -18.49
CA GLU A 381 -35.86 -21.49 -17.45
C GLU A 381 -36.72 -20.22 -17.54
N LEU A 382 -36.15 -19.08 -17.93
CA LEU A 382 -36.87 -17.81 -18.03
C LEU A 382 -37.27 -17.46 -19.46
N ALA A 383 -36.43 -17.82 -20.43
CA ALA A 383 -36.62 -17.56 -21.87
C ALA A 383 -37.15 -16.14 -22.18
N PRO A 384 -36.54 -15.07 -21.67
CA PRO A 384 -37.03 -13.71 -21.84
C PRO A 384 -36.85 -13.28 -23.30
N ALA A 385 -37.80 -12.48 -23.83
CA ALA A 385 -37.69 -11.92 -25.18
C ALA A 385 -36.50 -10.94 -25.31
N THR A 386 -36.22 -10.19 -24.25
CA THR A 386 -35.11 -9.21 -24.21
C THR A 386 -34.47 -9.17 -22.84
N VAL A 387 -33.16 -8.92 -22.82
CA VAL A 387 -32.39 -8.70 -21.59
C VAL A 387 -31.61 -7.38 -21.65
N LEU A 388 -31.66 -6.61 -20.59
CA LEU A 388 -30.83 -5.42 -20.41
C LEU A 388 -29.90 -5.63 -19.21
N ASP A 389 -28.59 -5.50 -19.44
CA ASP A 389 -27.53 -5.56 -18.44
C ASP A 389 -27.12 -4.13 -18.06
N ILE A 390 -27.41 -3.71 -16.83
CA ILE A 390 -27.12 -2.37 -16.31
C ILE A 390 -25.83 -2.43 -15.50
N GLY A 391 -24.82 -1.64 -15.89
CA GLY A 391 -23.46 -1.73 -15.37
C GLY A 391 -22.74 -2.95 -15.96
N CYS A 392 -22.88 -3.13 -17.27
CA CYS A 392 -22.42 -4.34 -17.97
C CYS A 392 -20.90 -4.52 -18.02
N GLY A 393 -20.13 -3.51 -17.61
CA GLY A 393 -18.68 -3.53 -17.70
C GLY A 393 -18.19 -3.91 -19.09
N PRO A 394 -17.31 -4.94 -19.22
CA PRO A 394 -16.83 -5.40 -20.53
C PRO A 394 -17.88 -6.15 -21.36
N GLY A 395 -19.10 -6.33 -20.89
CA GLY A 395 -20.17 -7.04 -21.57
C GLY A 395 -20.11 -8.56 -21.47
N THR A 396 -19.50 -9.10 -20.43
CA THR A 396 -19.33 -10.54 -20.23
C THR A 396 -20.67 -11.28 -20.20
N TYR A 397 -21.63 -10.77 -19.44
CA TYR A 397 -22.98 -11.34 -19.38
C TYR A 397 -23.74 -11.14 -20.68
N VAL A 398 -23.63 -9.98 -21.32
CA VAL A 398 -24.27 -9.72 -22.62
C VAL A 398 -23.81 -10.72 -23.68
N ARG A 399 -22.49 -10.94 -23.79
CA ARG A 399 -21.93 -11.93 -24.72
C ARG A 399 -22.40 -13.36 -24.44
N ALA A 400 -22.41 -13.74 -23.16
CA ALA A 400 -22.85 -15.07 -22.72
C ALA A 400 -24.33 -15.30 -23.04
N LEU A 401 -25.20 -14.33 -22.76
CA LEU A 401 -26.64 -14.39 -23.09
C LEU A 401 -26.88 -14.51 -24.58
N ARG A 402 -26.18 -13.72 -25.37
CA ARG A 402 -26.29 -13.79 -26.83
C ARG A 402 -25.79 -15.12 -27.40
N ALA A 403 -24.71 -15.67 -26.84
CA ALA A 403 -24.23 -17.01 -27.20
C ALA A 403 -25.25 -18.11 -26.84
N ALA A 404 -26.05 -17.92 -25.79
CA ALA A 404 -27.16 -18.79 -25.41
C ALA A 404 -28.47 -18.53 -26.23
N GLY A 405 -28.44 -17.63 -27.22
CA GLY A 405 -29.58 -17.35 -28.08
C GLY A 405 -30.57 -16.31 -27.54
N VAL A 406 -30.23 -15.59 -26.48
CA VAL A 406 -31.09 -14.55 -25.88
C VAL A 406 -30.74 -13.19 -26.47
N GLU A 407 -31.72 -12.36 -26.80
CA GLU A 407 -31.49 -10.99 -27.23
C GLU A 407 -31.11 -10.13 -26.00
N ALA A 408 -29.85 -9.74 -25.93
CA ALA A 408 -29.30 -8.98 -24.78
C ALA A 408 -28.54 -7.74 -25.27
N THR A 409 -28.70 -6.65 -24.51
CA THR A 409 -27.93 -5.40 -24.63
C THR A 409 -27.40 -4.99 -23.29
N GLY A 410 -26.32 -4.18 -23.24
CA GLY A 410 -25.72 -3.69 -22.01
C GLY A 410 -25.46 -2.19 -22.05
N ILE A 411 -25.53 -1.56 -20.89
CA ILE A 411 -25.13 -0.16 -20.68
C ILE A 411 -24.09 -0.06 -19.57
N ASP A 412 -23.14 0.84 -19.77
CA ASP A 412 -22.16 1.23 -18.75
C ASP A 412 -21.75 2.69 -18.97
N THR A 413 -21.26 3.35 -17.93
CA THR A 413 -20.69 4.70 -18.04
C THR A 413 -19.27 4.72 -18.59
N ASP A 414 -18.61 3.57 -18.60
CA ASP A 414 -17.23 3.40 -19.06
C ASP A 414 -17.14 3.57 -20.59
N ASP A 415 -16.15 4.34 -21.06
CA ASP A 415 -15.94 4.61 -22.47
C ASP A 415 -15.43 3.40 -23.26
N ARG A 416 -14.93 2.36 -22.58
CA ARG A 416 -14.46 1.11 -23.19
C ARG A 416 -15.58 0.26 -23.79
N VAL A 417 -16.84 0.54 -23.46
CA VAL A 417 -17.99 -0.06 -24.16
C VAL A 417 -18.19 0.52 -25.55
N LEU A 418 -17.56 1.67 -25.87
CA LEU A 418 -17.68 2.30 -27.19
C LEU A 418 -17.13 1.42 -28.29
N GLY A 419 -17.92 1.26 -29.34
CA GLY A 419 -17.57 0.42 -30.50
C GLY A 419 -17.76 -1.08 -30.29
N GLN A 420 -18.15 -1.53 -29.11
CA GLN A 420 -18.50 -2.92 -28.85
C GLN A 420 -19.95 -3.19 -29.30
N GLN A 421 -20.16 -4.35 -29.93
CA GLN A 421 -21.50 -4.72 -30.39
C GLN A 421 -22.43 -4.97 -29.20
N HIS A 422 -23.65 -4.39 -29.25
CA HIS A 422 -24.71 -4.54 -28.25
C HIS A 422 -24.42 -3.89 -26.89
N LEU A 423 -23.34 -3.07 -26.78
CA LEU A 423 -23.06 -2.26 -25.62
C LEU A 423 -23.21 -0.77 -25.96
N GLN A 424 -23.62 0.03 -24.97
CA GLN A 424 -23.79 1.48 -25.10
C GLN A 424 -23.20 2.20 -23.91
N GLN A 425 -22.45 3.28 -24.17
CA GLN A 425 -22.04 4.19 -23.12
C GLN A 425 -23.25 5.04 -22.68
N GLN A 426 -23.79 4.73 -21.52
CA GLN A 426 -24.97 5.40 -20.99
C GLN A 426 -25.01 5.34 -19.46
N SER A 427 -25.39 6.44 -18.83
CA SER A 427 -25.68 6.47 -17.41
C SER A 427 -27.02 5.78 -17.11
N LEU A 428 -27.07 4.97 -16.06
CA LEU A 428 -28.32 4.37 -15.58
C LEU A 428 -29.37 5.43 -15.16
N PHE A 429 -28.94 6.66 -14.80
CA PHE A 429 -29.84 7.76 -14.47
C PHE A 429 -30.51 8.42 -15.70
N GLU A 430 -30.04 8.11 -16.91
CA GLU A 430 -30.59 8.59 -18.18
C GLU A 430 -31.31 7.48 -18.94
N LEU A 431 -31.55 6.34 -18.28
CA LEU A 431 -32.10 5.14 -18.91
C LEU A 431 -33.57 5.32 -19.26
N GLN A 432 -33.89 5.04 -20.54
CA GLN A 432 -35.27 5.02 -21.06
C GLN A 432 -35.67 3.66 -21.66
N GLN A 433 -34.70 2.75 -21.76
CA GLN A 433 -34.92 1.41 -22.29
C GLN A 433 -35.62 0.53 -21.26
N GLN A 434 -36.44 -0.39 -21.74
CA GLN A 434 -37.09 -1.44 -20.95
C GLN A 434 -36.78 -2.82 -21.53
N ALA A 435 -36.78 -3.84 -20.66
CA ALA A 435 -36.58 -5.23 -21.07
C ALA A 435 -37.41 -6.19 -20.21
N LYS A 436 -37.69 -7.39 -20.76
CA LYS A 436 -38.38 -8.47 -20.05
C LYS A 436 -37.55 -9.01 -18.86
N LEU A 437 -36.25 -8.99 -18.99
CA LEU A 437 -35.34 -9.25 -17.89
C LEU A 437 -34.31 -8.12 -17.78
N VAL A 438 -34.19 -7.54 -16.61
CA VAL A 438 -33.11 -6.62 -16.29
C VAL A 438 -32.14 -7.34 -15.36
N ILE A 439 -30.84 -7.28 -15.63
CA ILE A 439 -29.79 -7.69 -14.69
C ILE A 439 -29.00 -6.47 -14.25
N CYS A 440 -28.69 -6.39 -12.97
CA CYS A 440 -27.88 -5.33 -12.36
C CYS A 440 -27.08 -5.97 -11.22
N LEU A 441 -25.82 -6.31 -11.52
CA LEU A 441 -24.98 -7.15 -10.66
C LEU A 441 -23.75 -6.38 -10.21
N GLU A 442 -23.58 -6.22 -8.87
CA GLU A 442 -22.44 -5.54 -8.24
C GLU A 442 -22.21 -4.11 -8.81
N VAL A 443 -23.26 -3.30 -8.83
CA VAL A 443 -23.26 -1.93 -9.36
C VAL A 443 -23.59 -0.88 -8.28
N ALA A 444 -24.60 -1.13 -7.48
CA ALA A 444 -25.14 -0.12 -6.57
C ALA A 444 -24.19 0.24 -5.41
N GLU A 445 -23.28 -0.65 -5.06
CA GLU A 445 -22.22 -0.40 -4.08
C GLU A 445 -21.18 0.62 -4.52
N HIS A 446 -21.08 0.88 -5.82
CA HIS A 446 -20.18 1.89 -6.41
C HIS A 446 -20.81 3.28 -6.48
N ILE A 447 -22.08 3.41 -6.15
CA ILE A 447 -22.82 4.67 -6.26
C ILE A 447 -23.05 5.27 -4.86
N GLU A 448 -22.90 6.59 -4.76
CA GLU A 448 -23.07 7.32 -3.49
C GLU A 448 -24.35 6.91 -2.74
N PRO A 449 -24.29 6.67 -1.41
CA PRO A 449 -25.45 6.27 -0.61
C PRO A 449 -26.66 7.21 -0.76
N ALA A 450 -26.42 8.50 -0.96
CA ALA A 450 -27.47 9.49 -1.16
C ALA A 450 -28.31 9.27 -2.43
N LYS A 451 -27.76 8.55 -3.42
CA LYS A 451 -28.40 8.23 -4.71
C LYS A 451 -29.01 6.83 -4.75
N ALA A 452 -28.97 6.08 -3.65
CA ALA A 452 -29.47 4.69 -3.62
C ALA A 452 -30.92 4.55 -4.11
N GLN A 453 -31.79 5.49 -3.75
CA GLN A 453 -33.20 5.50 -4.17
C GLN A 453 -33.34 5.80 -5.67
N ASP A 454 -32.51 6.69 -6.22
CA ASP A 454 -32.52 7.03 -7.64
C ASP A 454 -32.05 5.85 -8.48
N VAL A 455 -30.99 5.14 -8.05
CA VAL A 455 -30.51 3.90 -8.67
C VAL A 455 -31.63 2.86 -8.75
N VAL A 456 -32.27 2.57 -7.61
CA VAL A 456 -33.38 1.60 -7.55
C VAL A 456 -34.53 2.04 -8.43
N SER A 457 -34.88 3.33 -8.44
CA SER A 457 -35.95 3.87 -9.28
C SER A 457 -35.64 3.66 -10.76
N SER A 458 -34.43 3.99 -11.21
CA SER A 458 -34.01 3.84 -12.61
C SER A 458 -34.01 2.38 -13.05
N VAL A 459 -33.41 1.49 -12.24
CA VAL A 459 -33.34 0.05 -12.57
C VAL A 459 -34.72 -0.60 -12.58
N THR A 460 -35.57 -0.28 -11.61
CA THR A 460 -36.93 -0.83 -11.58
C THR A 460 -37.79 -0.34 -12.74
N GLN A 461 -37.68 0.91 -13.16
CA GLN A 461 -38.39 1.45 -14.34
C GLN A 461 -38.00 0.75 -15.65
N ALA A 462 -36.78 0.24 -15.74
CA ALA A 462 -36.30 -0.53 -16.91
C ALA A 462 -36.94 -1.92 -17.03
N VAL A 463 -37.59 -2.44 -15.98
CA VAL A 463 -38.27 -3.74 -16.02
C VAL A 463 -39.64 -3.56 -16.69
N GLU A 464 -39.94 -4.28 -17.76
CA GLU A 464 -41.27 -4.27 -18.39
C GLU A 464 -42.36 -4.86 -17.51
N THR A 465 -43.64 -4.61 -17.83
CA THR A 465 -44.78 -5.28 -17.20
C THR A 465 -44.62 -6.80 -17.31
N ASP A 466 -44.86 -7.53 -16.22
CA ASP A 466 -44.60 -8.97 -16.09
C ASP A 466 -43.14 -9.38 -16.33
N GLY A 467 -42.20 -8.44 -16.23
CA GLY A 467 -40.77 -8.67 -16.33
C GLY A 467 -40.12 -9.04 -15.03
N LEU A 468 -38.83 -9.35 -15.09
CA LEU A 468 -38.00 -9.75 -13.96
C LEU A 468 -36.78 -8.84 -13.79
N LEU A 469 -36.32 -8.70 -12.54
CA LEU A 469 -35.05 -8.10 -12.18
C LEU A 469 -34.20 -9.13 -11.44
N ILE A 470 -32.97 -9.36 -11.90
CA ILE A 470 -31.93 -10.03 -11.12
C ILE A 470 -31.00 -8.94 -10.60
N TRP A 471 -30.87 -8.85 -9.29
CA TRP A 471 -30.13 -7.81 -8.58
C TRP A 471 -29.09 -8.43 -7.68
N SER A 472 -27.89 -7.86 -7.66
CA SER A 472 -26.93 -8.04 -6.55
C SER A 472 -26.20 -6.74 -6.26
N ALA A 473 -25.75 -6.58 -5.02
CA ALA A 473 -24.89 -5.51 -4.57
C ALA A 473 -24.09 -5.96 -3.36
N ALA A 474 -22.84 -5.52 -3.23
CA ALA A 474 -21.94 -5.92 -2.17
C ALA A 474 -22.51 -5.66 -0.78
N HIS A 475 -22.42 -6.66 0.10
CA HIS A 475 -22.85 -6.55 1.50
C HIS A 475 -21.76 -5.88 2.36
N PRO A 476 -22.10 -5.36 3.57
CA PRO A 476 -21.10 -4.83 4.51
C PRO A 476 -20.02 -5.86 4.83
N GLY A 477 -18.76 -5.45 4.62
CA GLY A 477 -17.59 -6.32 4.81
C GLY A 477 -17.13 -7.09 3.56
N GLN A 478 -17.87 -7.03 2.46
CA GLN A 478 -17.38 -7.50 1.17
C GLN A 478 -16.34 -6.51 0.64
N GLY A 479 -15.09 -6.97 0.51
CA GLY A 479 -14.02 -6.17 -0.09
C GLY A 479 -14.26 -5.95 -1.58
N GLY A 480 -13.85 -4.79 -2.07
CA GLY A 480 -13.91 -4.41 -3.50
C GLY A 480 -13.41 -3.00 -3.69
N VAL A 481 -12.86 -2.73 -4.87
CA VAL A 481 -12.41 -1.38 -5.24
C VAL A 481 -13.64 -0.53 -5.53
N GLY A 482 -13.73 0.67 -4.93
CA GLY A 482 -14.86 1.59 -5.16
C GLY A 482 -16.17 1.21 -4.45
N HIS A 483 -16.17 0.24 -3.55
CA HIS A 483 -17.33 -0.10 -2.74
C HIS A 483 -17.60 0.97 -1.67
N ILE A 484 -18.34 2.00 -2.02
CA ILE A 484 -18.66 3.14 -1.14
C ILE A 484 -20.04 3.03 -0.49
N ASN A 485 -20.88 2.08 -0.95
CA ASN A 485 -22.28 1.90 -0.51
C ASN A 485 -22.62 0.42 -0.28
N CYS A 486 -21.79 -0.29 0.46
CA CYS A 486 -22.08 -1.67 0.87
C CYS A 486 -23.24 -1.71 1.87
N GLN A 487 -24.38 -2.22 1.45
CA GLN A 487 -25.59 -2.30 2.27
C GLN A 487 -26.04 -3.75 2.47
N PRO A 488 -26.73 -4.05 3.58
CA PRO A 488 -27.32 -5.37 3.76
C PRO A 488 -28.32 -5.71 2.65
N LYS A 489 -28.41 -6.98 2.28
CA LYS A 489 -29.37 -7.49 1.27
C LYS A 489 -30.80 -6.99 1.50
N ASP A 490 -31.25 -6.95 2.74
CA ASP A 490 -32.59 -6.48 3.11
C ASP A 490 -32.80 -4.99 2.86
N TYR A 491 -31.76 -4.16 2.92
CA TYR A 491 -31.83 -2.74 2.58
C TYR A 491 -32.26 -2.55 1.11
N TRP A 492 -31.58 -3.23 0.20
CA TRP A 492 -31.91 -3.17 -1.22
C TRP A 492 -33.27 -3.80 -1.51
N ALA A 493 -33.59 -4.92 -0.85
CA ALA A 493 -34.90 -5.58 -1.00
C ALA A 493 -36.06 -4.65 -0.60
N GLN A 494 -35.91 -3.88 0.48
CA GLN A 494 -36.93 -2.91 0.91
C GLN A 494 -37.09 -1.77 -0.11
N LEU A 495 -35.99 -1.21 -0.62
CA LEU A 495 -36.06 -0.13 -1.61
C LEU A 495 -36.70 -0.59 -2.92
N ILE A 496 -36.32 -1.77 -3.43
CA ILE A 496 -36.85 -2.33 -4.67
C ILE A 496 -38.35 -2.66 -4.52
N THR A 497 -38.75 -3.19 -3.36
CA THR A 497 -40.16 -3.47 -3.08
C THR A 497 -40.97 -2.17 -2.97
N ALA A 498 -40.44 -1.15 -2.32
CA ALA A 498 -41.06 0.17 -2.25
C ALA A 498 -41.20 0.84 -3.64
N ALA A 499 -40.31 0.51 -4.58
CA ALA A 499 -40.36 0.95 -5.98
C ALA A 499 -41.36 0.12 -6.86
N GLY A 500 -42.10 -0.83 -6.28
CA GLY A 500 -43.21 -1.52 -6.92
C GLY A 500 -42.93 -2.91 -7.47
N LEU A 501 -41.74 -3.49 -7.23
CA LEU A 501 -41.44 -4.88 -7.61
C LEU A 501 -41.63 -5.82 -6.39
N GLN A 502 -42.07 -7.04 -6.64
CA GLN A 502 -42.22 -8.07 -5.59
C GLN A 502 -41.08 -9.08 -5.68
N ARG A 503 -40.50 -9.44 -4.52
CA ARG A 503 -39.43 -10.44 -4.46
C ARG A 503 -39.97 -11.83 -4.86
N ASP A 504 -39.34 -12.43 -5.88
CA ASP A 504 -39.67 -13.76 -6.38
C ASP A 504 -38.69 -14.80 -5.80
N VAL A 505 -38.93 -15.16 -4.56
CA VAL A 505 -38.09 -16.10 -3.78
C VAL A 505 -38.00 -17.47 -4.48
N LYS A 506 -39.06 -17.91 -5.15
CA LYS A 506 -39.07 -19.20 -5.85
C LYS A 506 -38.08 -19.20 -7.00
N THR A 507 -38.14 -18.20 -7.88
CA THR A 507 -37.22 -18.05 -9.01
C THR A 507 -35.78 -17.82 -8.52
N GLU A 508 -35.59 -17.02 -7.46
CA GLU A 508 -34.30 -16.82 -6.80
C GLU A 508 -33.68 -18.15 -6.35
N GLN A 509 -34.44 -19.00 -5.64
CA GLN A 509 -33.95 -20.30 -5.17
C GLN A 509 -33.63 -21.26 -6.31
N GLN A 510 -34.42 -21.26 -7.39
CA GLN A 510 -34.15 -22.08 -8.57
C GLN A 510 -32.84 -21.64 -9.26
N MET A 511 -32.64 -20.33 -9.42
CA MET A 511 -31.42 -19.75 -9.94
C MET A 511 -30.18 -20.16 -9.11
N LEU A 512 -30.25 -19.92 -7.81
CA LEU A 512 -29.15 -20.23 -6.88
C LEU A 512 -28.84 -21.73 -6.82
N ALA A 513 -29.86 -22.60 -6.90
CA ALA A 513 -29.67 -24.05 -6.94
C ALA A 513 -28.96 -24.51 -8.23
N HIS A 514 -29.30 -23.89 -9.37
CA HIS A 514 -28.65 -24.19 -10.65
C HIS A 514 -27.18 -23.75 -10.66
N ILE A 515 -26.89 -22.56 -10.09
CA ILE A 515 -25.56 -21.96 -10.06
C ILE A 515 -24.68 -22.58 -8.99
N GLY A 516 -25.24 -22.85 -7.78
CA GLY A 516 -24.49 -23.26 -6.58
C GLY A 516 -23.80 -24.63 -6.67
N ALA A 517 -24.10 -25.44 -7.66
CA ALA A 517 -23.57 -26.82 -7.79
C ALA A 517 -22.17 -26.90 -8.41
N GLY A 518 -21.33 -25.87 -8.34
CA GLY A 518 -19.95 -26.02 -8.86
C GLY A 518 -19.10 -24.78 -9.08
N TYR A 519 -19.50 -23.59 -8.63
CA TYR A 519 -18.73 -22.37 -8.82
C TYR A 519 -18.50 -21.58 -7.53
N HIS A 520 -17.25 -21.09 -7.33
CA HIS A 520 -16.82 -20.33 -6.15
C HIS A 520 -17.21 -18.83 -6.19
N MET A 521 -18.33 -18.46 -6.81
CA MET A 521 -18.82 -17.06 -6.78
C MET A 521 -19.66 -16.82 -5.50
N GLY A 522 -18.97 -16.83 -4.36
CA GLY A 522 -19.59 -16.69 -3.04
C GLY A 522 -20.39 -15.40 -2.90
N TRP A 523 -19.94 -14.31 -3.51
CA TRP A 523 -20.64 -13.02 -3.51
C TRP A 523 -22.02 -13.12 -4.19
N PHE A 524 -22.13 -13.77 -5.34
CA PHE A 524 -23.42 -13.90 -6.02
C PHE A 524 -24.43 -14.69 -5.19
N VAL A 525 -24.01 -15.81 -4.64
CA VAL A 525 -24.89 -16.64 -3.79
C VAL A 525 -25.38 -15.88 -2.56
N GLN A 526 -24.54 -15.02 -1.99
CA GLN A 526 -24.90 -14.20 -0.83
C GLN A 526 -25.81 -13.03 -1.19
N ASN A 527 -25.53 -12.34 -2.30
CA ASN A 527 -26.13 -11.05 -2.63
C ASN A 527 -27.31 -11.12 -3.58
N ALA A 528 -27.35 -12.12 -4.47
CA ALA A 528 -28.34 -12.15 -5.54
C ALA A 528 -29.78 -12.27 -5.04
N MET A 529 -30.67 -11.53 -5.67
CA MET A 529 -32.11 -11.50 -5.46
C MET A 529 -32.85 -11.46 -6.79
N VAL A 530 -34.05 -12.00 -6.83
CA VAL A 530 -34.94 -11.91 -8.00
C VAL A 530 -36.23 -11.20 -7.61
N PHE A 531 -36.65 -10.26 -8.46
CA PHE A 531 -37.89 -9.52 -8.28
C PHE A 531 -38.74 -9.59 -9.56
N ARG A 532 -40.06 -9.49 -9.38
CA ARG A 532 -41.05 -9.48 -10.45
C ARG A 532 -41.86 -8.19 -10.43
N ARG A 533 -42.09 -7.63 -11.62
CA ARG A 533 -42.96 -6.47 -11.80
C ARG A 533 -44.42 -6.86 -11.90
#